data_56fa259fbd3bc71ac39e0b84f01879d0
#
_entry.id   56fa259fbd3bc71ac39e0b84f01879d0
#
_cell.length_a   1.000
_cell.length_b   1.000
_cell.length_c   1.000
_cell.angle_alpha   90.00
_cell.angle_beta   90.00
_cell.angle_gamma   90.00
#
_symmetry.space_group_name_H-M   'P 1'
#
loop_
_entity.id
_entity.type
_entity.pdbx_description
1 polymer ?
#
loop_
_entity_poly.entity_id
_entity_poly.type
_entity_poly.pdbx_seq_one_letter_code
_entity_poly.pdbx_strand_id
1 'polypeptide(L)'
;MTASGALVAGMSEIVARGIDVSYAQGVVDWPKVAKGVDFAIIRATATYPGPGRSGVDTRWECNIQGARKAGVPIGAYHYSYAKDIAEMQAEARHFLNTIRPYRFEWPVCLDFEEAYQIGGPGTPGYPLSKQMDMIDAWMKLVQEAGYFAALYSTGSAVKRLRDTYPDRMAKYAVWVAHVDTDKPMTPGGIWQYSWRGKVDGIAGDVDLNYAYEDYPSIIKWAGLNGWGMQDKPSEGPQGETPDYSTDDLKAAYSALQAAHDATGAALDKLRMMLGV
;
A
#
# COMPACT_ATOMS: atom_id res chain seq x y z
N MET A 1 17.37 4.97 31.49
CA MET A 1 15.96 5.36 31.69
C MET A 1 15.16 4.57 30.66
N THR A 2 14.43 3.60 31.15
CA THR A 2 13.70 2.61 30.39
C THR A 2 12.42 3.21 29.83
N ALA A 3 12.30 3.30 28.51
CA ALA A 3 11.03 3.64 27.86
C ALA A 3 10.11 2.41 27.92
N SER A 4 9.17 2.44 28.86
CA SER A 4 8.07 1.49 28.95
C SER A 4 7.08 1.77 27.81
N GLY A 5 7.15 1.00 26.72
CA GLY A 5 6.11 0.95 25.72
C GLY A 5 4.93 0.14 26.25
N ALA A 6 3.88 0.81 26.70
CA ALA A 6 2.64 0.13 27.03
C ALA A 6 2.02 -0.46 25.74
N LEU A 7 1.98 -1.78 25.65
CA LEU A 7 1.20 -2.51 24.66
C LEU A 7 -0.29 -2.14 24.84
N VAL A 8 -0.85 -1.38 23.93
CA VAL A 8 -2.29 -1.21 23.81
C VAL A 8 -2.83 -2.50 23.21
N ALA A 9 -3.63 -3.23 23.95
CA ALA A 9 -4.22 -4.49 23.54
C ALA A 9 -4.92 -4.35 22.18
N GLY A 10 -4.42 -5.06 21.15
CA GLY A 10 -5.02 -5.14 19.81
C GLY A 10 -4.32 -4.36 18.68
N MET A 11 -3.18 -3.73 18.91
CA MET A 11 -2.33 -3.15 17.85
C MET A 11 -1.03 -3.96 17.74
N SER A 12 -0.68 -4.37 16.52
CA SER A 12 0.62 -4.95 16.20
C SER A 12 1.73 -3.91 16.46
N GLU A 13 2.95 -4.37 16.66
CA GLU A 13 4.12 -3.50 16.80
C GLU A 13 4.34 -2.70 15.49
N ILE A 14 4.78 -1.44 15.63
CA ILE A 14 5.17 -0.63 14.46
C ILE A 14 6.49 -1.19 13.93
N VAL A 15 6.46 -1.76 12.74
CA VAL A 15 7.65 -2.34 12.10
C VAL A 15 8.42 -1.34 11.25
N ALA A 16 7.75 -0.28 10.75
CA ALA A 16 8.40 0.76 9.94
C ALA A 16 7.65 2.10 10.01
N ARG A 17 8.39 3.19 9.77
CA ARG A 17 7.89 4.57 9.71
C ARG A 17 8.17 5.14 8.32
N GLY A 18 7.17 5.69 7.67
CA GLY A 18 7.31 6.18 6.30
C GLY A 18 6.57 7.45 6.04
N ILE A 19 6.71 7.89 4.81
CA ILE A 19 6.02 9.05 4.25
C ILE A 19 5.29 8.67 2.97
N ASP A 20 4.33 9.47 2.59
CA ASP A 20 3.87 9.46 1.20
C ASP A 20 4.01 10.86 0.58
N VAL A 21 4.35 10.87 -0.70
CA VAL A 21 4.71 12.09 -1.42
C VAL A 21 4.14 12.10 -2.84
N SER A 22 3.92 13.32 -3.32
CA SER A 22 3.48 13.61 -4.67
C SER A 22 4.18 14.88 -5.20
N TYR A 23 3.67 15.48 -6.27
CA TYR A 23 4.12 16.80 -6.71
C TYR A 23 3.93 17.88 -5.63
N ALA A 24 3.02 17.68 -4.68
CA ALA A 24 2.68 18.67 -3.65
C ALA A 24 3.86 18.99 -2.72
N GLN A 25 4.74 18.03 -2.47
CA GLN A 25 5.94 18.22 -1.66
C GLN A 25 7.07 18.93 -2.42
N GLY A 26 6.88 19.21 -3.72
CA GLY A 26 7.85 19.95 -4.54
C GLY A 26 9.17 19.20 -4.73
N VAL A 27 10.29 19.85 -4.42
CA VAL A 27 11.62 19.22 -4.52
C VAL A 27 11.95 18.55 -3.20
N VAL A 28 12.26 17.28 -3.24
CA VAL A 28 12.63 16.45 -2.09
C VAL A 28 14.13 16.19 -2.09
N ASP A 29 14.82 16.49 -0.98
CA ASP A 29 16.22 16.14 -0.73
C ASP A 29 16.28 14.71 -0.16
N TRP A 30 16.21 13.72 -1.04
CA TRP A 30 16.14 12.30 -0.68
C TRP A 30 17.30 11.81 0.20
N PRO A 31 18.56 12.25 0.02
CA PRO A 31 19.66 11.96 0.95
C PRO A 31 19.42 12.39 2.39
N LYS A 32 18.65 13.46 2.63
CA LYS A 32 18.24 13.82 3.97
C LYS A 32 17.06 12.99 4.45
N VAL A 33 16.03 12.84 3.62
CA VAL A 33 14.84 12.02 3.92
C VAL A 33 15.22 10.61 4.34
N ALA A 34 16.18 9.98 3.66
CA ALA A 34 16.66 8.63 3.95
C ALA A 34 17.22 8.43 5.37
N LYS A 35 17.53 9.50 6.09
CA LYS A 35 18.01 9.43 7.48
C LYS A 35 16.90 9.33 8.52
N GLY A 36 15.66 9.63 8.10
CA GLY A 36 14.53 9.77 9.03
C GLY A 36 13.32 8.91 8.69
N VAL A 37 13.36 8.13 7.59
CA VAL A 37 12.25 7.28 7.18
C VAL A 37 12.73 5.89 6.76
N ASP A 38 11.90 4.88 6.99
CA ASP A 38 12.17 3.50 6.60
C ASP A 38 11.60 3.20 5.19
N PHE A 39 10.60 3.98 4.73
CA PHE A 39 10.00 3.82 3.42
C PHE A 39 9.30 5.09 2.91
N ALA A 40 9.00 5.10 1.60
CA ALA A 40 8.15 6.11 1.00
C ALA A 40 7.16 5.50 -0.01
N ILE A 41 5.90 5.97 -0.01
CA ILE A 41 4.92 5.63 -1.05
C ILE A 41 4.76 6.85 -1.95
N ILE A 42 5.08 6.71 -3.24
CA ILE A 42 5.23 7.82 -4.17
C ILE A 42 4.06 7.83 -5.17
N ARG A 43 3.40 8.98 -5.34
CA ARG A 43 2.36 9.08 -6.36
C ARG A 43 2.95 8.90 -7.76
N ALA A 44 2.51 7.83 -8.44
CA ALA A 44 2.90 7.59 -9.83
C ALA A 44 1.96 8.31 -10.80
N THR A 45 0.66 8.21 -10.55
CA THR A 45 -0.35 8.74 -11.47
C THR A 45 -1.56 9.30 -10.70
N ALA A 46 -2.29 10.19 -11.36
CA ALA A 46 -3.61 10.64 -10.93
C ALA A 46 -4.49 10.86 -12.16
N THR A 47 -5.78 10.62 -12.01
CA THR A 47 -6.76 10.97 -13.04
C THR A 47 -7.54 12.17 -12.56
N TYR A 48 -7.34 13.33 -13.19
CA TYR A 48 -8.08 14.54 -12.82
C TYR A 48 -9.39 14.63 -13.61
N PRO A 49 -10.46 15.23 -13.04
CA PRO A 49 -11.71 15.44 -13.77
C PRO A 49 -11.51 16.23 -15.07
N GLY A 50 -11.97 15.68 -16.18
CA GLY A 50 -11.96 16.31 -17.49
C GLY A 50 -11.21 15.53 -18.58
N PRO A 51 -11.51 15.78 -19.85
CA PRO A 51 -10.91 15.05 -20.96
C PRO A 51 -9.38 15.18 -21.00
N GLY A 52 -8.68 14.06 -21.12
CA GLY A 52 -7.22 14.01 -21.30
C GLY A 52 -6.38 14.38 -20.07
N ARG A 53 -6.96 14.38 -18.87
CA ARG A 53 -6.25 14.74 -17.64
C ARG A 53 -5.75 13.56 -16.82
N SER A 54 -5.73 12.36 -17.37
CA SER A 54 -4.97 11.25 -16.76
C SER A 54 -3.49 11.51 -16.98
N GLY A 55 -2.73 11.59 -15.91
CA GLY A 55 -1.33 11.95 -16.02
C GLY A 55 -0.45 11.24 -15.04
N VAL A 56 0.80 11.09 -15.45
CA VAL A 56 1.91 10.79 -14.55
C VAL A 56 2.10 12.00 -13.63
N ASP A 57 2.33 11.77 -12.34
CA ASP A 57 2.66 12.85 -11.41
C ASP A 57 3.92 13.59 -11.89
N THR A 58 3.87 14.90 -11.88
CA THR A 58 4.96 15.74 -12.44
C THR A 58 6.29 15.59 -11.71
N ARG A 59 6.27 15.02 -10.51
CA ARG A 59 7.46 14.70 -9.71
C ARG A 59 7.79 13.21 -9.67
N TRP A 60 7.00 12.37 -10.31
CA TRP A 60 7.18 10.91 -10.26
C TRP A 60 8.63 10.50 -10.54
N GLU A 61 9.14 10.90 -11.70
CA GLU A 61 10.49 10.49 -12.13
C GLU A 61 11.59 10.99 -11.18
N CYS A 62 11.49 12.25 -10.75
CA CYS A 62 12.46 12.82 -9.81
C CYS A 62 12.39 12.13 -8.45
N ASN A 63 11.19 11.84 -7.96
CA ASN A 63 11.00 11.23 -6.65
C ASN A 63 11.46 9.77 -6.66
N ILE A 64 11.05 8.97 -7.66
CA ILE A 64 11.43 7.55 -7.70
C ILE A 64 12.94 7.36 -7.89
N GLN A 65 13.57 8.14 -8.76
CA GLN A 65 15.02 8.09 -8.96
C GLN A 65 15.78 8.57 -7.72
N GLY A 66 15.31 9.67 -7.11
CA GLY A 66 15.92 10.23 -5.89
C GLY A 66 15.85 9.27 -4.71
N ALA A 67 14.68 8.70 -4.44
CA ALA A 67 14.47 7.74 -3.36
C ALA A 67 15.34 6.49 -3.55
N ARG A 68 15.33 5.90 -4.75
CA ARG A 68 16.17 4.73 -5.08
C ARG A 68 17.65 5.00 -4.92
N LYS A 69 18.14 6.15 -5.42
CA LYS A 69 19.56 6.54 -5.27
C LYS A 69 19.94 6.74 -3.81
N ALA A 70 19.02 7.21 -2.98
CA ALA A 70 19.23 7.40 -1.55
C ALA A 70 19.04 6.10 -0.73
N GLY A 71 18.61 5.00 -1.37
CA GLY A 71 18.38 3.71 -0.71
C GLY A 71 17.08 3.65 0.11
N VAL A 72 16.11 4.53 -0.14
CA VAL A 72 14.80 4.48 0.51
C VAL A 72 13.94 3.42 -0.18
N PRO A 73 13.47 2.38 0.54
CA PRO A 73 12.50 1.42 0.02
C PRO A 73 11.20 2.11 -0.39
N ILE A 74 10.64 1.73 -1.54
CA ILE A 74 9.54 2.47 -2.14
C ILE A 74 8.32 1.62 -2.47
N GLY A 75 7.14 2.24 -2.34
CA GLY A 75 5.88 1.85 -2.96
C GLY A 75 5.41 2.91 -3.95
N ALA A 76 4.26 2.67 -4.56
CA ALA A 76 3.66 3.62 -5.48
C ALA A 76 2.15 3.74 -5.27
N TYR A 77 1.54 4.87 -5.62
CA TYR A 77 0.09 4.97 -5.59
C TYR A 77 -0.50 5.70 -6.81
N HIS A 78 -1.75 5.39 -7.08
CA HIS A 78 -2.61 6.04 -8.06
C HIS A 78 -3.75 6.75 -7.35
N TYR A 79 -3.92 8.05 -7.57
CA TYR A 79 -5.06 8.82 -7.07
C TYR A 79 -6.22 8.73 -8.06
N SER A 80 -7.33 8.10 -7.65
CA SER A 80 -8.45 7.79 -8.53
C SER A 80 -9.53 8.86 -8.51
N TYR A 81 -9.96 9.24 -9.71
CA TYR A 81 -11.19 10.03 -9.97
C TYR A 81 -12.23 9.24 -10.77
N ALA A 82 -12.08 7.92 -10.89
CA ALA A 82 -12.99 7.08 -11.65
C ALA A 82 -14.43 7.18 -11.16
N LYS A 83 -15.36 7.18 -12.11
CA LYS A 83 -16.80 7.26 -11.85
C LYS A 83 -17.52 5.94 -12.05
N ASP A 84 -16.86 5.00 -12.70
CA ASP A 84 -17.38 3.67 -12.99
C ASP A 84 -16.24 2.64 -13.15
N ILE A 85 -16.63 1.38 -13.38
CA ILE A 85 -15.69 0.26 -13.55
C ILE A 85 -14.81 0.45 -14.79
N ALA A 86 -15.34 0.99 -15.88
CA ALA A 86 -14.57 1.14 -17.13
C ALA A 86 -13.46 2.19 -16.96
N GLU A 87 -13.78 3.32 -16.32
CA GLU A 87 -12.79 4.35 -15.96
C GLU A 87 -11.76 3.79 -14.98
N MET A 88 -12.18 3.05 -13.93
CA MET A 88 -11.28 2.43 -12.96
C MET A 88 -10.30 1.45 -13.62
N GLN A 89 -10.76 0.65 -14.57
CA GLN A 89 -9.89 -0.24 -15.34
C GLN A 89 -8.93 0.52 -16.26
N ALA A 90 -9.36 1.66 -16.82
CA ALA A 90 -8.47 2.50 -17.62
C ALA A 90 -7.38 3.14 -16.75
N GLU A 91 -7.73 3.61 -15.55
CA GLU A 91 -6.79 4.12 -14.56
C GLU A 91 -5.77 3.05 -14.14
N ALA A 92 -6.23 1.83 -13.84
CA ALA A 92 -5.35 0.71 -13.51
C ALA A 92 -4.33 0.41 -14.61
N ARG A 93 -4.78 0.37 -15.87
CA ARG A 93 -3.87 0.17 -17.01
C ARG A 93 -2.86 1.31 -17.18
N HIS A 94 -3.30 2.56 -17.00
CA HIS A 94 -2.41 3.72 -17.05
C HIS A 94 -1.34 3.66 -15.94
N PHE A 95 -1.77 3.37 -14.71
CA PHE A 95 -0.88 3.18 -13.57
C PHE A 95 0.15 2.07 -13.84
N LEU A 96 -0.30 0.89 -14.26
CA LEU A 96 0.57 -0.24 -14.58
C LEU A 96 1.61 0.09 -15.65
N ASN A 97 1.23 0.83 -16.70
CA ASN A 97 2.17 1.26 -17.74
C ASN A 97 3.25 2.20 -17.19
N THR A 98 2.89 3.04 -16.22
CA THR A 98 3.82 3.98 -15.58
C THR A 98 4.81 3.28 -14.64
N ILE A 99 4.33 2.31 -13.84
CA ILE A 99 5.14 1.68 -12.81
C ILE A 99 5.96 0.48 -13.32
N ARG A 100 5.61 -0.09 -14.46
CA ARG A 100 6.25 -1.31 -15.02
C ARG A 100 7.78 -1.29 -15.09
N PRO A 101 8.47 -0.15 -15.38
CA PRO A 101 9.95 -0.12 -15.42
C PRO A 101 10.62 -0.29 -14.05
N TYR A 102 9.86 -0.28 -12.96
CA TYR A 102 10.40 -0.19 -11.60
C TYR A 102 10.07 -1.43 -10.77
N ARG A 103 10.88 -1.64 -9.72
CA ARG A 103 10.61 -2.62 -8.65
C ARG A 103 10.23 -1.87 -7.39
N PHE A 104 9.37 -2.48 -6.57
CA PHE A 104 8.89 -1.86 -5.34
C PHE A 104 9.01 -2.85 -4.18
N GLU A 105 9.58 -2.41 -3.07
CA GLU A 105 9.63 -3.15 -1.81
C GLU A 105 8.31 -3.04 -1.03
N TRP A 106 7.54 -1.99 -1.30
CA TRP A 106 6.27 -1.67 -0.65
C TRP A 106 5.10 -1.85 -1.62
N PRO A 107 3.86 -1.93 -1.08
CA PRO A 107 2.68 -2.11 -1.92
C PRO A 107 2.53 -1.05 -3.00
N VAL A 108 1.81 -1.40 -4.07
CA VAL A 108 1.29 -0.44 -5.02
C VAL A 108 -0.20 -0.22 -4.73
N CYS A 109 -0.62 1.04 -4.56
CA CYS A 109 -1.87 1.38 -3.89
C CYS A 109 -2.86 2.07 -4.84
N LEU A 110 -4.13 1.68 -4.70
CA LEU A 110 -5.27 2.47 -5.16
C LEU A 110 -5.62 3.50 -4.08
N ASP A 111 -5.57 4.76 -4.39
CA ASP A 111 -6.06 5.84 -3.56
C ASP A 111 -7.51 6.18 -4.00
N PHE A 112 -8.48 5.77 -3.16
CA PHE A 112 -9.92 5.84 -3.42
C PHE A 112 -10.60 6.64 -2.30
N GLU A 113 -10.67 7.97 -2.46
CA GLU A 113 -11.08 8.85 -1.36
C GLU A 113 -11.95 10.05 -1.78
N GLU A 114 -12.25 10.22 -3.07
CA GLU A 114 -13.07 11.33 -3.50
C GLU A 114 -14.46 11.31 -2.84
N ALA A 115 -14.94 12.48 -2.40
CA ALA A 115 -16.22 12.59 -1.68
C ALA A 115 -17.42 12.01 -2.46
N TYR A 116 -17.42 12.11 -3.78
CA TYR A 116 -18.48 11.51 -4.61
C TYR A 116 -18.33 9.99 -4.72
N GLN A 117 -17.15 9.43 -4.44
CA GLN A 117 -16.92 7.99 -4.41
C GLN A 117 -17.32 7.42 -3.05
N ILE A 118 -16.70 7.88 -1.98
CA ILE A 118 -16.83 7.29 -0.64
C ILE A 118 -17.86 7.98 0.27
N GLY A 119 -18.39 9.13 -0.12
CA GLY A 119 -19.20 10.00 0.72
C GLY A 119 -18.38 10.94 1.58
N GLY A 120 -18.94 12.09 1.86
CA GLY A 120 -18.32 13.12 2.67
C GLY A 120 -19.35 14.17 3.11
N PRO A 121 -18.95 15.26 3.80
CA PRO A 121 -19.88 16.30 4.20
C PRO A 121 -20.69 16.85 3.02
N GLY A 122 -22.01 16.66 3.06
CA GLY A 122 -22.92 17.10 1.99
C GLY A 122 -22.90 16.25 0.71
N THR A 123 -22.13 15.18 0.65
CA THR A 123 -22.02 14.29 -0.52
C THR A 123 -22.28 12.85 -0.10
N PRO A 124 -23.32 12.17 -0.63
CA PRO A 124 -23.68 10.82 -0.20
C PRO A 124 -22.68 9.72 -0.61
N GLY A 125 -21.84 9.98 -1.61
CA GLY A 125 -20.99 8.96 -2.22
C GLY A 125 -21.75 7.97 -3.10
N TYR A 126 -21.03 7.04 -3.72
CA TYR A 126 -21.63 5.94 -4.44
C TYR A 126 -22.19 4.88 -3.48
N PRO A 127 -23.18 4.07 -3.90
CA PRO A 127 -23.58 2.88 -3.15
C PRO A 127 -22.36 2.00 -2.84
N LEU A 128 -22.31 1.39 -1.65
CA LEU A 128 -21.18 0.56 -1.22
C LEU A 128 -20.88 -0.60 -2.18
N SER A 129 -21.91 -1.17 -2.82
CA SER A 129 -21.74 -2.18 -3.87
C SER A 129 -20.92 -1.65 -5.03
N LYS A 130 -21.25 -0.45 -5.53
CA LYS A 130 -20.50 0.18 -6.62
C LYS A 130 -19.06 0.50 -6.20
N GLN A 131 -18.86 1.03 -4.99
CA GLN A 131 -17.50 1.27 -4.47
C GLN A 131 -16.68 -0.03 -4.48
N MET A 132 -17.25 -1.11 -3.94
CA MET A 132 -16.58 -2.41 -3.87
C MET A 132 -16.28 -3.00 -5.25
N ASP A 133 -17.24 -2.88 -6.20
CA ASP A 133 -17.05 -3.38 -7.56
C ASP A 133 -15.96 -2.60 -8.34
N MET A 134 -15.85 -1.30 -8.09
CA MET A 134 -14.77 -0.46 -8.66
C MET A 134 -13.41 -0.82 -8.07
N ILE A 135 -13.34 -1.00 -6.74
CA ILE A 135 -12.12 -1.42 -6.05
C ILE A 135 -11.67 -2.79 -6.58
N ASP A 136 -12.56 -3.79 -6.64
CA ASP A 136 -12.23 -5.12 -7.16
C ASP A 136 -11.72 -5.07 -8.60
N ALA A 137 -12.30 -4.21 -9.44
CA ALA A 137 -11.89 -4.08 -10.83
C ALA A 137 -10.45 -3.56 -10.99
N TRP A 138 -10.02 -2.61 -10.14
CA TRP A 138 -8.65 -2.11 -10.11
C TRP A 138 -7.68 -3.15 -9.52
N MET A 139 -8.03 -3.69 -8.35
CA MET A 139 -7.21 -4.67 -7.64
C MET A 139 -6.91 -5.88 -8.49
N LYS A 140 -7.95 -6.42 -9.15
CA LYS A 140 -7.80 -7.58 -10.05
C LYS A 140 -6.74 -7.33 -11.13
N LEU A 141 -6.82 -6.22 -11.85
CA LEU A 141 -5.87 -5.92 -12.93
C LEU A 141 -4.44 -5.77 -12.43
N VAL A 142 -4.27 -5.13 -11.26
CA VAL A 142 -2.94 -4.87 -10.70
C VAL A 142 -2.33 -6.15 -10.14
N GLN A 143 -3.13 -6.99 -9.48
CA GLN A 143 -2.69 -8.31 -9.00
C GLN A 143 -2.36 -9.27 -10.15
N GLU A 144 -3.20 -9.34 -11.19
CA GLU A 144 -2.94 -10.14 -12.40
C GLU A 144 -1.65 -9.72 -13.12
N ALA A 145 -1.27 -8.44 -13.00
CA ALA A 145 0.01 -7.93 -13.51
C ALA A 145 1.22 -8.28 -12.62
N GLY A 146 1.02 -8.98 -11.50
CA GLY A 146 2.08 -9.46 -10.61
C GLY A 146 2.49 -8.46 -9.53
N TYR A 147 1.61 -7.54 -9.15
CA TYR A 147 1.88 -6.57 -8.10
C TYR A 147 1.12 -6.88 -6.81
N PHE A 148 1.74 -6.56 -5.68
CA PHE A 148 1.09 -6.55 -4.37
C PHE A 148 0.26 -5.28 -4.23
N ALA A 149 -1.06 -5.42 -4.44
CA ALA A 149 -1.99 -4.30 -4.45
C ALA A 149 -2.55 -4.01 -3.05
N ALA A 150 -2.70 -2.73 -2.70
CA ALA A 150 -3.33 -2.28 -1.47
C ALA A 150 -4.37 -1.17 -1.75
N LEU A 151 -5.38 -1.08 -0.90
CA LEU A 151 -6.37 -0.01 -0.90
C LEU A 151 -5.98 1.06 0.11
N TYR A 152 -5.80 2.31 -0.35
CA TYR A 152 -5.83 3.47 0.52
C TYR A 152 -7.21 4.10 0.49
N SER A 153 -7.75 4.39 1.68
CA SER A 153 -8.96 5.19 1.84
C SER A 153 -9.09 5.68 3.28
N THR A 154 -10.09 6.54 3.52
CA THR A 154 -10.39 7.02 4.87
C THR A 154 -10.84 5.87 5.79
N GLY A 155 -10.51 5.95 7.08
CA GLY A 155 -10.89 4.93 8.06
C GLY A 155 -12.38 4.65 8.09
N SER A 156 -13.22 5.67 7.89
CA SER A 156 -14.68 5.53 7.85
C SER A 156 -15.16 4.78 6.60
N ALA A 157 -14.55 5.02 5.44
CA ALA A 157 -14.89 4.31 4.21
C ALA A 157 -14.48 2.84 4.29
N VAL A 158 -13.24 2.58 4.71
CA VAL A 158 -12.74 1.20 4.94
C VAL A 158 -13.63 0.45 5.92
N LYS A 159 -14.01 1.08 7.04
CA LYS A 159 -14.87 0.43 8.03
C LYS A 159 -16.22 0.05 7.44
N ARG A 160 -16.89 0.95 6.72
CA ARG A 160 -18.19 0.63 6.07
C ARG A 160 -18.08 -0.50 5.06
N LEU A 161 -17.02 -0.53 4.25
CA LEU A 161 -16.79 -1.60 3.28
C LEU A 161 -16.55 -2.94 3.99
N ARG A 162 -15.75 -2.97 5.04
CA ARG A 162 -15.51 -4.19 5.84
C ARG A 162 -16.73 -4.70 6.54
N ASP A 163 -17.52 -3.81 7.14
CA ASP A 163 -18.77 -4.19 7.83
C ASP A 163 -19.80 -4.79 6.85
N THR A 164 -19.79 -4.35 5.57
CA THR A 164 -20.78 -4.77 4.57
C THR A 164 -20.28 -5.94 3.70
N TYR A 165 -19.00 -5.95 3.36
CA TYR A 165 -18.36 -6.92 2.46
C TYR A 165 -17.09 -7.51 3.07
N PRO A 166 -17.16 -8.17 4.25
CA PRO A 166 -15.97 -8.65 4.97
C PRO A 166 -15.11 -9.58 4.11
N ASP A 167 -15.72 -10.55 3.41
CA ASP A 167 -15.01 -11.54 2.60
C ASP A 167 -14.32 -10.93 1.36
N ARG A 168 -14.90 -9.86 0.80
CA ARG A 168 -14.28 -9.15 -0.33
C ARG A 168 -13.11 -8.28 0.16
N MET A 169 -13.32 -7.54 1.24
CA MET A 169 -12.30 -6.68 1.84
C MET A 169 -11.14 -7.46 2.44
N ALA A 170 -11.39 -8.68 2.93
CA ALA A 170 -10.34 -9.56 3.44
C ALA A 170 -9.29 -9.96 2.38
N LYS A 171 -9.60 -9.80 1.09
CA LYS A 171 -8.69 -10.08 -0.02
C LYS A 171 -7.61 -9.00 -0.26
N TYR A 172 -7.71 -7.87 0.42
CA TYR A 172 -6.88 -6.71 0.13
C TYR A 172 -6.14 -6.20 1.35
N ALA A 173 -4.85 -5.91 1.18
CA ALA A 173 -4.11 -5.10 2.11
C ALA A 173 -4.70 -3.68 2.13
N VAL A 174 -4.67 -3.04 3.30
CA VAL A 174 -5.30 -1.74 3.49
C VAL A 174 -4.31 -0.76 4.10
N TRP A 175 -4.23 0.41 3.50
CA TRP A 175 -3.58 1.60 4.00
C TRP A 175 -4.69 2.58 4.46
N VAL A 176 -4.84 2.73 5.76
CA VAL A 176 -5.94 3.50 6.38
C VAL A 176 -5.51 4.93 6.65
N ALA A 177 -6.26 5.91 6.17
CA ALA A 177 -6.13 7.31 6.60
C ALA A 177 -7.04 7.58 7.80
N HIS A 178 -6.45 7.90 8.94
CA HIS A 178 -7.17 8.35 10.14
C HIS A 178 -6.25 9.23 10.97
N VAL A 179 -6.28 10.53 10.71
CA VAL A 179 -5.33 11.50 11.25
C VAL A 179 -5.80 12.15 12.53
N ASP A 180 -4.87 12.76 13.25
CA ASP A 180 -5.11 13.48 14.52
C ASP A 180 -5.78 12.59 15.59
N THR A 181 -5.43 11.31 15.64
CA THR A 181 -5.95 10.31 16.58
C THR A 181 -4.83 9.42 17.12
N ASP A 182 -5.07 8.76 18.25
CA ASP A 182 -4.08 7.87 18.89
C ASP A 182 -4.01 6.48 18.24
N LYS A 183 -5.01 6.13 17.40
CA LYS A 183 -5.11 4.82 16.74
C LYS A 183 -5.96 4.91 15.48
N PRO A 184 -5.77 4.02 14.50
CA PRO A 184 -6.62 3.96 13.32
C PRO A 184 -8.06 3.55 13.70
N MET A 185 -9.04 4.05 12.96
CA MET A 185 -10.46 3.72 13.15
C MET A 185 -10.77 2.23 12.91
N THR A 186 -10.00 1.62 12.03
CA THR A 186 -10.09 0.20 11.65
C THR A 186 -8.68 -0.32 11.37
N PRO A 187 -8.38 -1.59 11.60
CA PRO A 187 -7.05 -2.14 11.32
C PRO A 187 -6.62 -1.93 9.87
N GLY A 188 -5.33 -1.75 9.63
CA GLY A 188 -4.69 -1.69 8.33
C GLY A 188 -3.23 -2.08 8.46
N GLY A 189 -2.64 -2.64 7.43
CA GLY A 189 -1.21 -2.93 7.42
C GLY A 189 -0.36 -1.66 7.37
N ILE A 190 -0.93 -0.55 6.88
CA ILE A 190 -0.35 0.79 6.95
C ILE A 190 -1.40 1.76 7.50
N TRP A 191 -0.96 2.70 8.32
CA TRP A 191 -1.78 3.77 8.87
C TRP A 191 -1.15 5.15 8.59
N GLN A 192 -1.83 5.98 7.81
CA GLN A 192 -1.52 7.39 7.65
C GLN A 192 -2.12 8.15 8.84
N TYR A 193 -1.26 8.63 9.73
CA TYR A 193 -1.66 9.20 11.01
C TYR A 193 -1.54 10.71 11.07
N SER A 194 -0.87 11.34 10.11
CA SER A 194 -0.71 12.79 10.06
C SER A 194 -0.54 13.30 8.64
N TRP A 195 -1.13 14.45 8.33
CA TRP A 195 -0.93 15.22 7.10
C TRP A 195 0.01 16.42 7.29
N ARG A 196 0.54 16.60 8.49
CA ARG A 196 1.33 17.78 8.89
C ARG A 196 2.69 17.40 9.48
N GLY A 197 3.23 16.28 9.03
CA GLY A 197 4.55 15.85 9.44
C GLY A 197 5.65 16.78 8.96
N LYS A 198 6.79 16.71 9.63
CA LYS A 198 8.02 17.40 9.23
C LYS A 198 9.13 16.37 9.12
N VAL A 199 9.73 16.31 7.94
CA VAL A 199 10.86 15.42 7.65
C VAL A 199 11.98 16.27 7.04
N ASP A 200 13.20 16.10 7.54
CA ASP A 200 14.35 16.82 6.98
C ASP A 200 14.54 16.45 5.52
N GLY A 201 14.70 17.44 4.67
CA GLY A 201 14.74 17.25 3.21
C GLY A 201 13.43 17.53 2.47
N ILE A 202 12.33 17.85 3.20
CA ILE A 202 11.05 18.26 2.61
C ILE A 202 10.68 19.64 3.14
N ALA A 203 10.43 20.58 2.23
CA ALA A 203 10.03 21.94 2.59
C ALA A 203 8.52 22.03 2.76
N GLY A 204 8.01 21.92 3.95
CA GLY A 204 6.57 22.01 4.22
C GLY A 204 6.04 20.79 4.96
N ASP A 205 4.76 20.54 4.80
CA ASP A 205 4.09 19.38 5.40
C ASP A 205 4.24 18.14 4.52
N VAL A 206 4.33 16.99 5.17
CA VAL A 206 4.35 15.69 4.52
C VAL A 206 3.52 14.69 5.31
N ASP A 207 2.89 13.77 4.62
CA ASP A 207 2.08 12.74 5.21
C ASP A 207 2.95 11.67 5.87
N LEU A 208 2.60 11.30 7.12
CA LEU A 208 3.35 10.36 7.94
C LEU A 208 2.58 9.07 8.13
N ASN A 209 3.31 7.95 8.04
CA ASN A 209 2.76 6.61 8.05
C ASN A 209 3.47 5.70 9.05
N TYR A 210 2.70 4.84 9.73
CA TYR A 210 3.18 3.65 10.42
C TYR A 210 2.82 2.40 9.62
N ALA A 211 3.74 1.46 9.55
CA ALA A 211 3.47 0.14 9.01
C ALA A 211 3.55 -0.91 10.14
N TYR A 212 2.68 -1.91 10.04
CA TYR A 212 2.51 -3.01 10.99
C TYR A 212 2.84 -4.37 10.36
N GLU A 213 3.19 -4.39 9.07
CA GLU A 213 3.52 -5.57 8.29
C GLU A 213 4.90 -5.39 7.63
N ASP A 214 5.70 -6.43 7.57
CA ASP A 214 6.97 -6.45 6.83
C ASP A 214 6.72 -6.69 5.33
N TYR A 215 6.17 -5.67 4.67
CA TYR A 215 5.88 -5.74 3.24
C TYR A 215 7.10 -6.07 2.38
N PRO A 216 8.30 -5.53 2.64
CA PRO A 216 9.49 -5.89 1.86
C PRO A 216 9.77 -7.38 1.83
N SER A 217 9.68 -8.07 2.97
CA SER A 217 9.88 -9.52 3.04
C SER A 217 8.77 -10.29 2.34
N ILE A 218 7.50 -9.90 2.57
CA ILE A 218 6.34 -10.52 1.93
C ILE A 218 6.42 -10.41 0.40
N ILE A 219 6.66 -9.21 -0.13
CA ILE A 219 6.67 -8.91 -1.56
C ILE A 219 7.83 -9.62 -2.27
N LYS A 220 9.03 -9.54 -1.70
CA LYS A 220 10.22 -10.21 -2.28
C LYS A 220 10.07 -11.73 -2.25
N TRP A 221 9.59 -12.27 -1.14
CA TRP A 221 9.38 -13.72 -1.01
C TRP A 221 8.32 -14.24 -2.01
N ALA A 222 7.26 -13.47 -2.23
CA ALA A 222 6.23 -13.79 -3.21
C ALA A 222 6.65 -13.53 -4.68
N GLY A 223 7.80 -12.88 -4.92
CA GLY A 223 8.26 -12.54 -6.26
C GLY A 223 7.37 -11.52 -6.97
N LEU A 224 6.72 -10.63 -6.20
CA LEU A 224 5.81 -9.60 -6.70
C LEU A 224 6.54 -8.27 -6.95
N ASN A 225 5.84 -7.25 -7.48
CA ASN A 225 6.34 -5.90 -7.69
C ASN A 225 7.63 -5.80 -8.52
N GLY A 226 7.79 -6.70 -9.49
CA GLY A 226 8.98 -6.76 -10.35
C GLY A 226 10.16 -7.53 -9.74
N TRP A 227 10.03 -8.08 -8.52
CA TRP A 227 10.97 -9.05 -7.97
C TRP A 227 10.72 -10.41 -8.60
N GLY A 228 11.78 -11.10 -9.04
CA GLY A 228 11.68 -12.44 -9.58
C GLY A 228 12.00 -13.50 -8.53
N MET A 229 11.74 -14.77 -8.85
CA MET A 229 12.13 -15.90 -7.99
C MET A 229 13.63 -15.99 -7.75
N GLN A 230 14.44 -15.50 -8.71
CA GLN A 230 15.89 -15.41 -8.62
C GLN A 230 16.37 -14.33 -7.64
N ASP A 231 15.51 -13.37 -7.30
CA ASP A 231 15.80 -12.28 -6.36
C ASP A 231 15.45 -12.67 -4.91
N LYS A 232 15.02 -13.92 -4.67
CA LYS A 232 14.79 -14.41 -3.31
C LYS A 232 16.10 -14.31 -2.53
N PRO A 233 16.07 -13.75 -1.31
CA PRO A 233 17.23 -13.82 -0.43
C PRO A 233 17.65 -15.28 -0.27
N SER A 234 18.91 -15.58 -0.51
CA SER A 234 19.46 -16.94 -0.31
C SER A 234 19.46 -17.35 1.16
N GLU A 235 19.28 -16.41 2.06
CA GLU A 235 19.15 -16.59 3.50
C GLU A 235 18.06 -15.63 4.00
N GLY A 236 17.18 -16.13 4.87
CA GLY A 236 16.29 -15.28 5.66
C GLY A 236 17.08 -14.31 6.53
N PRO A 237 16.47 -13.34 7.19
CA PRO A 237 17.18 -12.38 8.01
C PRO A 237 18.15 -13.13 8.95
N GLN A 238 19.43 -12.75 8.90
CA GLN A 238 20.47 -13.27 9.80
C GLN A 238 20.21 -12.74 11.21
N GLY A 239 19.39 -13.44 11.91
CA GLY A 239 19.23 -13.46 13.34
C GLY A 239 18.82 -14.88 13.63
N GLU A 240 19.39 -15.52 14.62
CA GLU A 240 19.23 -16.92 14.99
C GLU A 240 18.02 -17.57 14.33
N THR A 241 18.23 -18.45 13.34
CA THR A 241 17.14 -19.14 12.68
C THR A 241 16.30 -19.80 13.77
N PRO A 242 15.08 -19.33 14.04
CA PRO A 242 14.20 -20.13 14.86
C PRO A 242 14.01 -21.43 14.09
N ASP A 243 14.21 -22.53 14.77
CA ASP A 243 13.95 -23.87 14.24
C ASP A 243 12.44 -23.98 14.05
N TYR A 244 11.97 -23.46 12.92
CA TYR A 244 10.56 -23.56 12.54
C TYR A 244 10.29 -25.00 12.22
N SER A 245 9.55 -25.66 13.09
CA SER A 245 8.99 -26.97 12.80
C SER A 245 8.14 -26.90 11.53
N THR A 246 7.95 -28.01 10.85
CA THR A 246 7.04 -28.12 9.69
C THR A 246 5.64 -27.59 10.03
N ASP A 247 5.26 -27.58 11.31
CA ASP A 247 3.96 -27.12 11.79
C ASP A 247 3.95 -25.59 11.99
N ASP A 248 5.08 -24.97 12.35
CA ASP A 248 5.21 -23.49 12.35
C ASP A 248 5.18 -22.94 10.94
N LEU A 249 5.80 -23.63 9.99
CA LEU A 249 5.71 -23.29 8.56
C LEU A 249 4.30 -23.44 8.01
N LYS A 250 3.55 -24.46 8.46
CA LYS A 250 2.13 -24.64 8.10
C LYS A 250 1.25 -23.60 8.77
N ALA A 251 1.52 -23.20 10.01
CA ALA A 251 0.80 -22.14 10.71
C ALA A 251 1.07 -20.77 10.08
N ALA A 252 2.35 -20.47 9.74
CA ALA A 252 2.72 -19.28 8.98
C ALA A 252 2.12 -19.28 7.56
N TYR A 253 2.09 -20.45 6.90
CA TYR A 253 1.41 -20.63 5.62
C TYR A 253 -0.10 -20.44 5.75
N SER A 254 -0.73 -20.94 6.81
CA SER A 254 -2.17 -20.77 7.06
C SER A 254 -2.51 -19.34 7.45
N ALA A 255 -1.65 -18.64 8.18
CA ALA A 255 -1.77 -17.21 8.45
C ALA A 255 -1.54 -16.37 7.18
N LEU A 256 -0.57 -16.76 6.35
CA LEU A 256 -0.33 -16.18 5.03
C LEU A 256 -1.48 -16.52 4.07
N GLN A 257 -2.11 -17.68 4.21
CA GLN A 257 -3.28 -18.11 3.46
C GLN A 257 -4.53 -17.34 3.92
N ALA A 258 -4.68 -17.06 5.19
CA ALA A 258 -5.72 -16.18 5.71
C ALA A 258 -5.48 -14.70 5.32
N ALA A 259 -4.23 -14.25 5.34
CA ALA A 259 -3.83 -12.95 4.78
C ALA A 259 -3.93 -12.92 3.25
N HIS A 260 -3.86 -14.05 2.58
CA HIS A 260 -3.93 -14.25 1.14
C HIS A 260 -5.34 -14.59 0.62
N ASP A 261 -6.20 -15.24 1.35
CA ASP A 261 -7.64 -15.15 1.11
C ASP A 261 -8.07 -13.68 1.18
N ALA A 262 -7.23 -12.89 1.84
CA ALA A 262 -7.20 -11.43 1.75
C ALA A 262 -6.56 -10.84 0.46
N THR A 263 -5.82 -11.57 -0.36
CA THR A 263 -5.16 -11.05 -1.58
C THR A 263 -5.25 -11.98 -2.81
N GLY A 264 -6.24 -12.82 -2.86
CA GLY A 264 -6.70 -13.83 -3.88
C GLY A 264 -5.81 -14.29 -5.05
N ALA A 265 -5.04 -13.43 -5.68
CA ALA A 265 -4.29 -13.78 -6.89
C ALA A 265 -2.84 -14.23 -6.64
N ALA A 266 -2.25 -13.90 -5.50
CA ALA A 266 -0.87 -14.29 -5.21
C ALA A 266 -0.76 -15.79 -4.86
N LEU A 267 -1.83 -16.42 -4.37
CA LEU A 267 -1.84 -17.84 -4.01
C LEU A 267 -1.96 -18.77 -5.21
N ASP A 268 -2.77 -18.41 -6.18
CA ASP A 268 -2.89 -19.23 -7.37
C ASP A 268 -1.55 -19.28 -8.10
N LYS A 269 -0.79 -18.20 -8.05
CA LYS A 269 0.57 -18.16 -8.57
C LYS A 269 1.54 -19.00 -7.71
N LEU A 270 1.39 -18.96 -6.38
CA LEU A 270 2.19 -19.79 -5.45
C LEU A 270 1.85 -21.29 -5.58
N ARG A 271 0.57 -21.65 -5.72
CA ARG A 271 0.13 -23.03 -6.00
C ARG A 271 0.74 -23.55 -7.28
N MET A 272 0.67 -22.78 -8.36
CA MET A 272 1.31 -23.17 -9.62
C MET A 272 2.83 -23.35 -9.49
N MET A 273 3.48 -22.62 -8.59
CA MET A 273 4.94 -22.68 -8.41
C MET A 273 5.39 -23.76 -7.43
N LEU A 274 4.52 -24.17 -6.49
CA LEU A 274 4.82 -25.23 -5.52
C LEU A 274 4.33 -26.63 -5.99
N GLY A 275 3.60 -26.69 -7.11
CA GLY A 275 3.10 -27.96 -7.66
C GLY A 275 2.04 -28.66 -6.78
N VAL A 276 1.28 -27.88 -5.98
CA VAL A 276 0.21 -28.36 -5.10
C VAL A 276 -1.14 -27.71 -5.40
#